data_19f9e38f06922e2e6fa824b5b678b9dc
#
_entry.id   19f9e38f06922e2e6fa824b5b678b9dc
#
_cell.length_a   1.000
_cell.length_b   1.000
_cell.length_c   1.000
_cell.angle_alpha   90.00
_cell.angle_beta   90.00
_cell.angle_gamma   90.00
#
_symmetry.space_group_name_H-M   'P 1'
#
loop_
_entity.id
_entity.type
_entity.pdbx_description
1 polymer ?
#
loop_
_entity_poly.entity_id
_entity_poly.type
_entity_poly.pdbx_seq_one_letter_code
_entity_poly.pdbx_strand_id
1 'polypeptide(L)'
;MTTLYQLLDNFSKAHDDVSAFGEEDLNANFREIAERIIYGGYILVHDRFRVYARCVEFYFHEETGPIKDPIVYHRNEKFAKLYPSQMTEAPYFPLMSLHAHASGYDITFENETAQYRASALIREYSVYDVTKEKFVIVDDRRSTFLYYLLNGFPLNDGNSVCWKDVPQTCPWELNEPKTRKNVDDARKWSFSAKK
;
A
#
# COMPACT_ATOMS: atom_id res chain seq x y z
N MET A 1 0.24 -21.12 -3.09
CA MET A 1 0.64 -19.73 -3.46
C MET A 1 0.14 -18.79 -2.38
N THR A 2 1.00 -18.02 -1.73
CA THR A 2 0.61 -17.09 -0.68
C THR A 2 -0.15 -15.91 -1.28
N THR A 3 -1.34 -15.59 -0.81
CA THR A 3 -2.12 -14.41 -1.26
C THR A 3 -1.52 -13.12 -0.68
N LEU A 4 -1.90 -11.96 -1.24
CA LEU A 4 -1.48 -10.68 -0.64
C LEU A 4 -1.99 -10.56 0.80
N TYR A 5 -3.24 -10.96 1.05
CA TYR A 5 -3.80 -10.95 2.40
C TYR A 5 -2.98 -11.79 3.39
N GLN A 6 -2.65 -13.04 3.01
CA GLN A 6 -1.84 -13.93 3.85
C GLN A 6 -0.44 -13.35 4.12
N LEU A 7 0.15 -12.69 3.14
CA LEU A 7 1.47 -12.07 3.31
C LEU A 7 1.43 -10.91 4.30
N LEU A 8 0.43 -10.04 4.20
CA LEU A 8 0.24 -8.92 5.12
C LEU A 8 -0.17 -9.38 6.53
N ASP A 9 -0.98 -10.44 6.63
CA ASP A 9 -1.37 -11.06 7.91
C ASP A 9 -0.17 -11.71 8.60
N ASN A 10 0.69 -12.40 7.84
CA ASN A 10 1.93 -12.96 8.36
C ASN A 10 2.90 -11.87 8.84
N PHE A 11 3.02 -10.78 8.07
CA PHE A 11 3.79 -9.62 8.49
C PHE A 11 3.27 -9.05 9.82
N SER A 12 1.96 -8.87 9.94
CA SER A 12 1.33 -8.39 11.17
C SER A 12 1.61 -9.30 12.37
N LYS A 13 1.44 -10.60 12.21
CA LYS A 13 1.69 -11.59 13.28
C LYS A 13 3.15 -11.67 13.69
N ALA A 14 4.07 -11.55 12.74
CA ALA A 14 5.50 -11.55 13.03
C ALA A 14 5.93 -10.31 13.83
N HIS A 15 5.19 -9.20 13.74
CA HIS A 15 5.43 -7.96 14.47
C HIS A 15 4.70 -7.87 15.82
N ASP A 16 3.93 -8.87 16.22
CA ASP A 16 3.32 -8.90 17.57
C ASP A 16 4.39 -8.93 18.69
N ASP A 17 5.62 -9.33 18.37
CA ASP A 17 6.81 -9.18 19.21
C ASP A 17 7.73 -8.07 18.65
N VAL A 18 7.40 -6.83 18.96
CA VAL A 18 8.00 -5.59 18.40
C VAL A 18 9.52 -5.46 18.65
N SER A 19 10.09 -6.26 19.54
CA SER A 19 11.53 -6.23 19.82
C SER A 19 12.40 -6.88 18.74
N ALA A 20 11.82 -7.51 17.71
CA ALA A 20 12.50 -8.48 16.85
C ALA A 20 12.89 -7.96 15.45
N PHE A 21 12.38 -6.80 14.98
CA PHE A 21 12.64 -6.37 13.61
C PHE A 21 13.59 -5.18 13.50
N GLY A 22 14.70 -5.39 12.77
CA GLY A 22 15.57 -4.32 12.31
C GLY A 22 15.13 -3.76 10.93
N GLU A 23 15.77 -2.69 10.48
CA GLU A 23 15.55 -2.11 9.14
C GLU A 23 15.82 -3.12 8.01
N GLU A 24 16.75 -4.05 8.20
CA GLU A 24 17.08 -5.07 7.20
C GLU A 24 15.92 -6.07 7.03
N ASP A 25 15.27 -6.47 8.12
CA ASP A 25 14.10 -7.34 8.09
C ASP A 25 12.92 -6.67 7.40
N LEU A 26 12.69 -5.38 7.69
CA LEU A 26 11.68 -4.59 7.00
C LEU A 26 11.95 -4.49 5.48
N ASN A 27 13.20 -4.27 5.09
CA ASN A 27 13.56 -4.22 3.67
C ASN A 27 13.25 -5.54 2.95
N ALA A 28 13.54 -6.69 3.57
CA ALA A 28 13.22 -7.99 3.01
C ALA A 28 11.70 -8.22 2.89
N ASN A 29 10.96 -7.93 3.97
CA ASN A 29 9.50 -8.04 3.97
C ASN A 29 8.83 -7.10 2.96
N PHE A 30 9.26 -5.83 2.88
CA PHE A 30 8.72 -4.87 1.91
C PHE A 30 9.01 -5.27 0.47
N ARG A 31 10.16 -5.89 0.19
CA ARG A 31 10.44 -6.44 -1.13
C ARG A 31 9.44 -7.54 -1.50
N GLU A 32 9.18 -8.48 -0.61
CA GLU A 32 8.24 -9.58 -0.85
C GLU A 32 6.80 -9.05 -1.03
N ILE A 33 6.38 -8.11 -0.19
CA ILE A 33 5.07 -7.44 -0.32
C ILE A 33 4.99 -6.67 -1.65
N ALA A 34 6.05 -5.93 -2.04
CA ALA A 34 6.10 -5.19 -3.29
C ALA A 34 5.97 -6.11 -4.51
N GLU A 35 6.68 -7.24 -4.52
CA GLU A 35 6.57 -8.25 -5.58
C GLU A 35 5.13 -8.76 -5.70
N ARG A 36 4.47 -9.01 -4.57
CA ARG A 36 3.08 -9.45 -4.56
C ARG A 36 2.11 -8.37 -5.04
N ILE A 37 2.28 -7.11 -4.63
CA ILE A 37 1.43 -6.01 -5.08
C ILE A 37 1.63 -5.73 -6.58
N ILE A 38 2.87 -5.76 -7.07
CA ILE A 38 3.19 -5.36 -8.44
C ILE A 38 2.87 -6.47 -9.45
N TYR A 39 3.12 -7.73 -9.10
CA TYR A 39 3.00 -8.84 -10.04
C TYR A 39 1.95 -9.88 -9.65
N GLY A 40 1.61 -9.97 -8.37
CA GLY A 40 0.76 -11.03 -7.83
C GLY A 40 -0.72 -10.76 -7.89
N GLY A 41 -1.17 -9.62 -8.42
CA GLY A 41 -2.58 -9.31 -8.52
C GLY A 41 -2.90 -7.94 -9.11
N TYR A 42 -4.13 -7.53 -8.89
CA TYR A 42 -4.64 -6.21 -9.30
C TYR A 42 -5.83 -5.80 -8.44
N ILE A 43 -6.11 -4.51 -8.39
CA ILE A 43 -7.37 -4.01 -7.85
C ILE A 43 -8.41 -4.06 -8.96
N LEU A 44 -9.49 -4.84 -8.74
CA LEU A 44 -10.64 -4.88 -9.62
C LEU A 44 -11.64 -3.80 -9.20
N VAL A 45 -12.07 -2.96 -10.15
CA VAL A 45 -13.00 -1.86 -9.92
C VAL A 45 -14.22 -2.03 -10.80
N HIS A 46 -15.41 -2.12 -10.20
CA HIS A 46 -16.71 -2.27 -10.88
C HIS A 46 -16.76 -3.43 -11.88
N ASP A 47 -16.05 -4.53 -11.62
CA ASP A 47 -15.89 -5.68 -12.52
C ASP A 47 -15.40 -5.33 -13.94
N ARG A 48 -14.99 -4.08 -14.14
CA ARG A 48 -14.59 -3.55 -15.44
C ARG A 48 -13.13 -3.16 -15.54
N PHE A 49 -12.59 -2.48 -14.53
CA PHE A 49 -11.22 -1.99 -14.58
C PHE A 49 -10.30 -2.82 -13.71
N ARG A 50 -9.13 -3.19 -14.25
CA ARG A 50 -8.05 -3.81 -13.49
C ARG A 50 -6.93 -2.79 -13.33
N VAL A 51 -6.65 -2.41 -12.08
CA VAL A 51 -5.55 -1.50 -11.74
C VAL A 51 -4.35 -2.31 -11.30
N TYR A 52 -3.29 -2.25 -12.07
CA TYR A 52 -2.01 -2.90 -11.81
C TYR A 52 -1.04 -1.88 -11.23
N ALA A 53 -0.57 -2.08 -10.02
CA ALA A 53 0.51 -1.27 -9.45
C ALA A 53 1.81 -1.55 -10.23
N ARG A 54 2.59 -0.50 -10.52
CA ARG A 54 3.88 -0.57 -11.22
C ARG A 54 5.02 -0.06 -10.35
N CYS A 55 4.69 0.77 -9.35
CA CYS A 55 5.61 1.26 -8.34
C CYS A 55 4.84 1.46 -7.04
N VAL A 56 5.44 1.05 -5.93
CA VAL A 56 4.91 1.26 -4.58
C VAL A 56 5.99 1.85 -3.67
N GLU A 57 5.57 2.69 -2.73
CA GLU A 57 6.43 3.23 -1.67
C GLU A 57 5.89 2.79 -0.32
N PHE A 58 6.75 2.23 0.52
CA PHE A 58 6.38 1.81 1.87
C PHE A 58 6.58 2.91 2.89
N TYR A 59 5.73 2.90 3.89
CA TYR A 59 5.74 3.75 5.06
C TYR A 59 5.54 2.87 6.27
N PHE A 60 6.38 3.07 7.31
CA PHE A 60 6.32 2.27 8.52
C PHE A 60 6.72 3.10 9.74
N HIS A 61 5.85 3.17 10.73
CA HIS A 61 6.07 3.94 11.94
C HIS A 61 5.60 3.16 13.16
N GLU A 62 6.48 2.88 14.07
CA GLU A 62 6.17 2.35 15.40
C GLU A 62 5.82 3.49 16.35
N GLU A 63 4.66 3.42 17.02
CA GLU A 63 4.27 4.45 18.00
C GLU A 63 5.22 4.47 19.19
N THR A 64 5.64 3.30 19.66
CA THR A 64 6.52 3.14 20.83
C THR A 64 7.92 2.60 20.52
N GLY A 65 8.11 1.93 19.36
CA GLY A 65 9.38 1.31 18.97
C GLY A 65 10.40 2.28 18.37
N PRO A 66 11.57 1.77 17.96
CA PRO A 66 12.68 2.59 17.46
C PRO A 66 12.49 3.11 16.04
N ILE A 67 11.68 2.44 15.21
CA ILE A 67 11.54 2.80 13.79
C ILE A 67 10.50 3.88 13.65
N LYS A 68 10.96 5.10 13.39
CA LYS A 68 10.13 6.28 13.22
C LYS A 68 10.08 6.71 11.76
N ASP A 69 8.87 6.88 11.24
CA ASP A 69 8.63 7.48 9.94
C ASP A 69 7.75 8.71 10.10
N PRO A 70 8.33 9.91 10.10
CA PRO A 70 7.62 11.15 10.41
C PRO A 70 6.58 11.54 9.37
N ILE A 71 6.55 10.86 8.23
CA ILE A 71 5.66 11.17 7.12
C ILE A 71 4.50 10.20 6.95
N VAL A 72 4.41 9.12 7.73
CA VAL A 72 3.21 8.28 7.76
C VAL A 72 2.01 9.18 8.05
N TYR A 73 1.04 9.18 7.13
CA TYR A 73 -0.03 10.19 7.13
C TYR A 73 -0.90 10.12 8.37
N HIS A 74 -1.27 8.93 8.81
CA HIS A 74 -2.23 8.68 9.88
C HIS A 74 -1.61 8.34 11.24
N ARG A 75 -0.34 8.64 11.47
CA ARG A 75 0.25 8.53 12.80
C ARG A 75 -0.37 9.55 13.78
N ASN A 76 -0.42 9.17 15.07
CA ASN A 76 -1.13 9.92 16.10
C ASN A 76 -0.72 11.39 16.23
N GLU A 77 0.58 11.73 16.23
CA GLU A 77 1.03 13.12 16.29
C GLU A 77 0.55 13.96 15.11
N LYS A 78 0.52 13.39 13.91
CA LYS A 78 0.07 14.10 12.72
C LYS A 78 -1.43 14.29 12.74
N PHE A 79 -2.16 13.26 13.17
CA PHE A 79 -3.60 13.31 13.34
C PHE A 79 -4.02 14.36 14.38
N ALA A 80 -3.38 14.37 15.55
CA ALA A 80 -3.64 15.35 16.60
C ALA A 80 -3.43 16.81 16.15
N LYS A 81 -2.45 17.05 15.26
CA LYS A 81 -2.25 18.38 14.65
C LYS A 81 -3.38 18.79 13.69
N LEU A 82 -3.97 17.81 12.98
CA LEU A 82 -5.04 18.07 12.02
C LEU A 82 -6.41 18.14 12.69
N TYR A 83 -6.62 17.42 13.78
CA TYR A 83 -7.92 17.28 14.45
C TYR A 83 -7.84 17.51 15.97
N PRO A 84 -7.35 18.66 16.43
CA PRO A 84 -7.00 18.89 17.85
C PRO A 84 -8.21 18.91 18.80
N SER A 85 -9.43 19.08 18.28
CA SER A 85 -10.63 19.30 19.11
C SER A 85 -11.59 18.10 19.16
N GLN A 86 -11.38 17.07 18.36
CA GLN A 86 -12.38 16.02 18.16
C GLN A 86 -11.89 14.63 18.52
N MET A 87 -10.65 14.30 18.19
CA MET A 87 -10.03 13.00 18.46
C MET A 87 -8.57 13.20 18.86
N THR A 88 -8.11 12.46 19.84
CA THR A 88 -6.73 12.53 20.30
C THR A 88 -5.83 11.51 19.60
N GLU A 89 -6.43 10.47 19.02
CA GLU A 89 -5.73 9.37 18.39
C GLU A 89 -6.31 9.05 17.01
N ALA A 90 -5.44 8.81 16.05
CA ALA A 90 -5.85 8.30 14.75
C ALA A 90 -6.32 6.84 14.89
N PRO A 91 -7.45 6.47 14.28
CA PRO A 91 -7.86 5.07 14.21
C PRO A 91 -6.84 4.24 13.46
N TYR A 92 -6.69 2.96 13.82
CA TYR A 92 -5.95 2.00 13.00
C TYR A 92 -6.81 1.52 11.84
N PHE A 93 -6.24 1.48 10.65
CA PHE A 93 -6.94 0.98 9.49
C PHE A 93 -6.92 -0.54 9.46
N PRO A 94 -8.04 -1.18 9.06
CA PRO A 94 -8.06 -2.63 8.89
C PRO A 94 -6.99 -3.10 7.90
N LEU A 95 -6.53 -4.34 8.09
CA LEU A 95 -5.60 -5.00 7.19
C LEU A 95 -6.11 -4.98 5.74
N MET A 96 -5.25 -4.61 4.81
CA MET A 96 -5.54 -4.60 3.38
C MET A 96 -6.69 -3.64 2.98
N SER A 97 -6.84 -2.54 3.69
CA SER A 97 -7.77 -1.46 3.31
C SER A 97 -7.12 -0.50 2.32
N LEU A 98 -7.95 0.14 1.49
CA LEU A 98 -7.52 1.25 0.65
C LEU A 98 -7.77 2.57 1.38
N HIS A 99 -6.69 3.28 1.70
CA HIS A 99 -6.75 4.60 2.31
C HIS A 99 -6.39 5.69 1.30
N ALA A 100 -7.34 6.61 1.07
CA ALA A 100 -7.14 7.75 0.17
C ALA A 100 -6.56 8.95 0.91
N HIS A 101 -5.52 9.57 0.37
CA HIS A 101 -4.96 10.82 0.86
C HIS A 101 -4.37 11.67 -0.27
N ALA A 102 -3.90 12.88 0.04
CA ALA A 102 -3.44 13.85 -0.97
C ALA A 102 -2.38 13.34 -1.96
N SER A 103 -1.61 12.32 -1.60
CA SER A 103 -0.55 11.75 -2.46
C SER A 103 -1.00 10.54 -3.29
N GLY A 104 -2.18 9.97 -3.04
CA GLY A 104 -2.69 8.79 -3.76
C GLY A 104 -3.47 7.83 -2.87
N TYR A 105 -3.32 6.55 -3.13
CA TYR A 105 -3.95 5.46 -2.39
C TYR A 105 -2.91 4.55 -1.75
N ASP A 106 -3.09 4.30 -0.47
CA ASP A 106 -2.34 3.32 0.30
C ASP A 106 -3.10 2.00 0.42
N ILE A 107 -2.40 0.89 0.32
CA ILE A 107 -2.83 -0.39 0.84
C ILE A 107 -2.30 -0.46 2.28
N THR A 108 -3.19 -0.48 3.28
CA THR A 108 -2.81 -0.41 4.70
C THR A 108 -2.59 -1.81 5.30
N PHE A 109 -1.63 -1.90 6.22
CA PHE A 109 -1.36 -3.11 7.01
C PHE A 109 -0.87 -2.74 8.41
N GLU A 110 -1.69 -1.95 9.10
CA GLU A 110 -1.44 -1.48 10.46
C GLU A 110 -1.77 -2.55 11.50
N ASN A 111 -1.19 -2.43 12.68
CA ASN A 111 -1.50 -3.30 13.82
C ASN A 111 -1.64 -2.47 15.10
N GLU A 112 -2.85 -2.42 15.64
CA GLU A 112 -3.16 -1.70 16.87
C GLU A 112 -2.52 -2.35 18.10
N THR A 113 -2.48 -3.68 18.15
CA THR A 113 -1.89 -4.42 19.27
C THR A 113 -0.37 -4.19 19.33
N ALA A 114 0.31 -4.29 18.21
CA ALA A 114 1.74 -4.04 18.09
C ALA A 114 2.09 -2.54 17.97
N GLN A 115 1.10 -1.66 17.92
CA GLN A 115 1.22 -0.21 17.88
C GLN A 115 2.13 0.30 16.74
N TYR A 116 1.93 -0.19 15.52
CA TYR A 116 2.59 0.36 14.35
C TYR A 116 1.62 0.75 13.24
N ARG A 117 2.03 1.74 12.46
CA ARG A 117 1.37 2.23 11.25
C ARG A 117 2.16 1.80 10.04
N ALA A 118 1.51 1.14 9.08
CA ALA A 118 2.18 0.67 7.88
C ALA A 118 1.29 0.75 6.65
N SER A 119 1.87 1.15 5.52
CA SER A 119 1.17 1.18 4.24
C SER A 119 2.10 1.07 3.04
N ALA A 120 1.51 0.68 1.89
CA ALA A 120 2.13 0.68 0.58
C ALA A 120 1.39 1.67 -0.33
N LEU A 121 1.97 2.83 -0.60
CA LEU A 121 1.42 3.86 -1.48
C LEU A 121 1.65 3.49 -2.95
N ILE A 122 0.58 3.46 -3.74
CA ILE A 122 0.65 3.23 -5.19
C ILE A 122 1.14 4.51 -5.88
N ARG A 123 2.38 4.48 -6.40
CA ARG A 123 3.04 5.62 -7.07
C ARG A 123 2.96 5.60 -8.58
N GLU A 124 2.92 4.42 -9.17
CA GLU A 124 2.80 4.26 -10.61
C GLU A 124 1.89 3.07 -10.87
N TYR A 125 1.02 3.19 -11.86
CA TYR A 125 0.01 2.18 -12.15
C TYR A 125 -0.36 2.15 -13.63
N SER A 126 -0.94 1.02 -14.04
CA SER A 126 -1.57 0.85 -15.37
C SER A 126 -3.02 0.39 -15.17
N VAL A 127 -3.92 0.78 -16.07
CA VAL A 127 -5.33 0.41 -16.01
C VAL A 127 -5.73 -0.31 -17.30
N TYR A 128 -6.26 -1.52 -17.14
CA TYR A 128 -6.83 -2.33 -18.20
C TYR A 128 -8.36 -2.25 -18.14
N ASP A 129 -9.00 -1.89 -19.25
CA ASP A 129 -10.47 -1.91 -19.41
C ASP A 129 -10.88 -3.26 -19.97
N VAL A 130 -11.55 -4.08 -19.17
CA VAL A 130 -11.98 -5.44 -19.54
C VAL A 130 -12.97 -5.41 -20.71
N THR A 131 -13.84 -4.39 -20.77
CA THR A 131 -14.85 -4.28 -21.85
C THR A 131 -14.25 -3.86 -23.19
N LYS A 132 -13.11 -3.17 -23.16
CA LYS A 132 -12.38 -2.73 -24.37
C LYS A 132 -11.19 -3.63 -24.69
N GLU A 133 -10.91 -4.62 -23.81
CA GLU A 133 -9.81 -5.57 -23.92
C GLU A 133 -8.45 -4.90 -24.16
N LYS A 134 -8.20 -3.73 -23.52
CA LYS A 134 -6.96 -2.98 -23.69
C LYS A 134 -6.57 -2.15 -22.47
N PHE A 135 -5.29 -1.86 -22.36
CA PHE A 135 -4.82 -0.83 -21.45
C PHE A 135 -5.30 0.54 -21.90
N VAL A 136 -5.98 1.26 -21.00
CA VAL A 136 -6.46 2.64 -21.22
C VAL A 136 -5.54 3.66 -20.56
N ILE A 137 -4.72 3.20 -19.61
CA ILE A 137 -3.65 3.96 -18.96
C ILE A 137 -2.45 3.03 -18.84
N VAL A 138 -1.26 3.55 -19.11
CA VAL A 138 0.01 2.82 -19.01
C VAL A 138 1.00 3.66 -18.23
N ASP A 139 1.54 3.08 -17.16
CA ASP A 139 2.62 3.65 -16.33
C ASP A 139 2.37 5.12 -15.89
N ASP A 140 1.14 5.43 -15.45
CA ASP A 140 0.77 6.78 -14.98
C ASP A 140 1.14 6.96 -13.50
N ARG A 141 1.53 8.18 -13.15
CA ARG A 141 1.91 8.60 -11.80
C ARG A 141 0.96 9.61 -11.18
N ARG A 142 -0.08 10.01 -11.91
CA ARG A 142 -1.05 11.00 -11.45
C ARG A 142 -2.10 10.33 -10.56
N SER A 143 -2.17 10.74 -9.30
CA SER A 143 -3.17 10.24 -8.37
C SER A 143 -4.61 10.60 -8.77
N THR A 144 -4.80 11.72 -9.48
CA THR A 144 -6.12 12.25 -9.84
C THR A 144 -7.02 11.22 -10.55
N PHE A 145 -6.46 10.44 -11.49
CA PHE A 145 -7.25 9.44 -12.19
C PHE A 145 -7.64 8.28 -11.27
N LEU A 146 -6.76 7.83 -10.39
CA LEU A 146 -7.10 6.83 -9.38
C LEU A 146 -8.23 7.31 -8.46
N TYR A 147 -8.25 8.60 -8.10
CA TYR A 147 -9.35 9.17 -7.32
C TYR A 147 -10.69 9.03 -8.05
N TYR A 148 -10.76 9.40 -9.33
CA TYR A 148 -11.98 9.24 -10.11
C TYR A 148 -12.40 7.78 -10.24
N LEU A 149 -11.45 6.88 -10.42
CA LEU A 149 -11.71 5.46 -10.61
C LEU A 149 -12.18 4.77 -9.32
N LEU A 150 -11.56 5.12 -8.18
CA LEU A 150 -11.75 4.41 -6.90
C LEU A 150 -12.76 5.07 -5.95
N ASN A 151 -13.23 6.29 -6.21
CA ASN A 151 -14.14 7.01 -5.31
C ASN A 151 -15.62 7.01 -5.72
N GLY A 152 -15.97 6.46 -6.85
CA GLY A 152 -17.35 6.48 -7.38
C GLY A 152 -18.17 5.24 -6.98
N PHE A 153 -18.20 4.85 -5.68
CA PHE A 153 -18.92 3.65 -5.27
C PHE A 153 -20.42 3.90 -5.13
N PRO A 154 -21.28 3.05 -5.71
CA PRO A 154 -22.68 2.99 -5.36
C PRO A 154 -22.85 2.65 -3.89
N LEU A 155 -23.72 3.39 -3.18
CA LEU A 155 -23.94 3.17 -1.73
C LEU A 155 -24.64 1.83 -1.43
N ASN A 156 -25.21 1.19 -2.43
CA ASN A 156 -25.98 -0.03 -2.31
C ASN A 156 -25.33 -1.27 -2.94
N ASP A 157 -24.16 -1.12 -3.56
CA ASP A 157 -23.40 -2.23 -4.11
C ASP A 157 -22.33 -2.70 -3.12
N GLY A 158 -22.41 -3.94 -2.69
CA GLY A 158 -21.28 -4.60 -2.03
C GLY A 158 -20.17 -4.89 -3.07
N ASN A 159 -18.93 -4.54 -2.76
CA ASN A 159 -17.73 -4.96 -3.49
C ASN A 159 -17.50 -4.36 -4.90
N SER A 160 -17.72 -3.08 -5.08
CA SER A 160 -17.29 -2.39 -6.31
C SER A 160 -15.77 -2.29 -6.46
N VAL A 161 -15.00 -2.54 -5.38
CA VAL A 161 -13.53 -2.61 -5.40
C VAL A 161 -13.02 -3.77 -4.56
N CYS A 162 -12.20 -4.62 -5.15
CA CYS A 162 -11.56 -5.72 -4.44
C CYS A 162 -10.19 -6.05 -5.04
N TRP A 163 -9.32 -6.63 -4.22
CA TRP A 163 -8.08 -7.23 -4.69
C TRP A 163 -8.36 -8.60 -5.32
N LYS A 164 -7.67 -8.88 -6.42
CA LYS A 164 -7.66 -10.20 -7.06
C LYS A 164 -6.22 -10.69 -7.17
N ASP A 165 -5.91 -11.78 -6.47
CA ASP A 165 -4.65 -12.48 -6.66
C ASP A 165 -4.62 -13.19 -8.01
N VAL A 166 -3.45 -13.19 -8.66
CA VAL A 166 -3.21 -13.95 -9.90
C VAL A 166 -2.06 -14.94 -9.70
N PRO A 167 -2.10 -16.09 -10.39
CA PRO A 167 -0.99 -17.04 -10.38
C PRO A 167 0.30 -16.40 -10.92
N GLN A 168 1.42 -16.75 -10.33
CA GLN A 168 2.72 -16.38 -10.89
C GLN A 168 2.98 -17.16 -12.18
N THR A 169 3.08 -16.45 -13.29
CA THR A 169 3.31 -17.03 -14.62
C THR A 169 4.73 -16.86 -15.13
N CYS A 170 5.51 -15.98 -14.48
CA CYS A 170 6.90 -15.70 -14.81
C CYS A 170 7.67 -15.32 -13.53
N PRO A 171 9.01 -15.33 -13.55
CA PRO A 171 9.79 -14.74 -12.47
C PRO A 171 9.41 -13.27 -12.23
N TRP A 172 9.26 -12.88 -10.97
CA TRP A 172 9.00 -11.50 -10.59
C TRP A 172 10.34 -10.81 -10.38
N GLU A 173 10.56 -9.74 -11.12
CA GLU A 173 11.80 -8.96 -11.04
C GLU A 173 11.50 -7.49 -10.76
N LEU A 174 11.95 -7.04 -9.61
CA LEU A 174 11.94 -5.61 -9.26
C LEU A 174 13.25 -4.94 -9.68
N ASN A 175 13.17 -3.66 -9.97
CA ASN A 175 14.36 -2.81 -10.03
C ASN A 175 15.02 -2.72 -8.65
N GLU A 176 16.27 -2.28 -8.60
CA GLU A 176 16.91 -1.93 -7.33
C GLU A 176 16.06 -0.90 -6.58
N PRO A 177 15.81 -1.13 -5.28
CA PRO A 177 14.97 -0.24 -4.49
C PRO A 177 15.60 1.15 -4.38
N LYS A 178 14.74 2.17 -4.38
CA LYS A 178 15.13 3.59 -4.35
C LYS A 178 14.61 4.27 -3.09
N THR A 179 15.20 5.41 -2.77
CA THR A 179 14.64 6.32 -1.77
C THR A 179 13.25 6.79 -2.21
N ARG A 180 12.39 7.06 -1.25
CA ARG A 180 11.03 7.55 -1.49
C ARG A 180 11.06 8.97 -2.06
N LYS A 181 10.10 9.27 -2.91
CA LYS A 181 10.03 10.59 -3.56
C LYS A 181 9.58 11.68 -2.57
N ASN A 182 10.26 12.81 -2.59
CA ASN A 182 9.95 14.00 -1.77
C ASN A 182 10.04 13.74 -0.25
N VAL A 183 10.88 12.82 0.16
CA VAL A 183 11.14 12.48 1.55
C VAL A 183 12.62 12.63 1.81
N ASP A 184 12.96 13.39 2.84
CA ASP A 184 14.33 13.46 3.34
C ASP A 184 14.60 12.25 4.24
N ASP A 185 14.79 11.10 3.60
CA ASP A 185 14.96 9.81 4.26
C ASP A 185 15.81 8.91 3.36
N ALA A 186 16.88 8.35 3.91
CA ALA A 186 17.82 7.50 3.19
C ALA A 186 17.28 6.08 2.92
N ARG A 187 16.18 5.68 3.57
CA ARG A 187 15.60 4.34 3.42
C ARG A 187 15.10 4.09 2.01
N LYS A 188 15.53 2.96 1.44
CA LYS A 188 15.20 2.56 0.07
C LYS A 188 13.89 1.78 0.02
N TRP A 189 12.80 2.40 0.37
CA TRP A 189 11.47 1.79 0.47
C TRP A 189 10.54 2.09 -0.73
N SER A 190 11.13 2.40 -1.89
CA SER A 190 10.41 2.55 -3.15
C SER A 190 10.79 1.43 -4.11
N PHE A 191 9.81 0.62 -4.49
CA PHE A 191 9.97 -0.56 -5.34
C PHE A 191 9.18 -0.41 -6.64
N SER A 192 9.78 -0.79 -7.76
CA SER A 192 9.12 -0.69 -9.06
C SER A 192 9.36 -1.94 -9.92
N ALA A 193 8.40 -2.21 -10.81
CA ALA A 193 8.51 -3.25 -11.81
C ALA A 193 9.76 -3.05 -12.69
N LYS A 194 10.45 -4.12 -13.00
CA LYS A 194 11.47 -4.11 -14.05
C LYS A 194 10.75 -4.02 -15.41
N LYS A 195 11.21 -3.12 -16.26
CA LYS A 195 10.67 -2.94 -17.61
C LYS A 195 11.30 -3.90 -18.60
#